data_1749adec595e2673a54a13f2ce713c88
#
_entry.id   1749adec595e2673a54a13f2ce713c88
#
_cell.length_a   1.000
_cell.length_b   1.000
_cell.length_c   1.000
_cell.angle_alpha   90.00
_cell.angle_beta   90.00
_cell.angle_gamma   90.00
#
_symmetry.space_group_name_H-M   'P 1'
#
loop_
_entity.id
_entity.type
_entity.pdbx_description
1 polymer ?
#
loop_
_entity_poly.entity_id
_entity_poly.type
_entity_poly.pdbx_seq_one_letter_code
_entity_poly.pdbx_strand_id
1 'polypeptide(L)'
;MAEHATSFVAECYWPDVREEDVRKLDRRIASSLADDVRYLGSVLIRDDEVVLCHFEGTADAIRRVAQRARVPYERLLAATVNSLAEERTQR
;
A
#
# COMPACT_ATOMS: atom_id res chain seq x y z
N MET A 1 -22.64 -0.78 -7.42
CA MET A 1 -22.23 -0.73 -7.34
C MET A 1 -21.26 -0.70 -6.86
N ALA A 2 -21.17 -0.56 -6.57
CA ALA A 2 -20.41 -0.41 -6.14
C ALA A 2 -19.53 -0.74 -5.89
N GLU A 3 -19.44 -1.27 -6.03
CA GLU A 3 -18.52 -1.74 -5.84
C GLU A 3 -17.37 -1.13 -6.09
N HIS A 4 -17.02 -0.29 -5.62
CA HIS A 4 -15.83 0.34 -5.77
C HIS A 4 -14.81 -0.36 -4.99
N ALA A 5 -13.70 -0.69 -5.58
CA ALA A 5 -12.53 -1.12 -4.85
C ALA A 5 -12.10 0.04 -3.99
N THR A 6 -11.95 -0.19 -2.72
CA THR A 6 -11.49 0.84 -1.82
C THR A 6 -9.97 0.75 -1.70
N SER A 7 -9.30 1.81 -2.10
CA SER A 7 -7.84 1.87 -2.09
C SER A 7 -7.35 2.75 -0.97
N PHE A 8 -6.30 2.30 -0.31
CA PHE A 8 -5.65 3.06 0.75
C PHE A 8 -4.15 3.00 0.57
N VAL A 9 -3.51 4.06 1.01
CA VAL A 9 -2.05 4.14 1.03
C VAL A 9 -1.61 4.32 2.47
N ALA A 10 -0.74 3.44 2.93
CA ALA A 10 -0.13 3.58 4.25
C ALA A 10 1.15 4.38 4.07
N GLU A 11 1.21 5.54 4.71
CA GLU A 11 2.33 6.45 4.59
C GLU A 11 3.28 6.23 5.74
N CYS A 12 4.52 5.85 5.42
CA CYS A 12 5.54 5.55 6.42
C CYS A 12 6.68 6.54 6.27
N TYR A 13 6.95 7.30 7.31
CA TYR A 13 8.18 8.08 7.36
C TYR A 13 9.27 7.19 7.95
N TRP A 14 10.32 6.96 7.17
CA TRP A 14 11.30 5.93 7.52
C TRP A 14 12.69 6.47 7.24
N PRO A 15 13.34 7.09 8.25
CA PRO A 15 14.67 7.66 8.04
C PRO A 15 15.68 6.59 7.61
N ASP A 16 16.52 6.96 6.66
CA ASP A 16 17.59 6.10 6.15
C ASP A 16 17.10 4.84 5.46
N VAL A 17 15.85 4.81 5.02
CA VAL A 17 15.28 3.63 4.38
C VAL A 17 16.01 3.34 3.07
N ARG A 18 16.23 2.04 2.82
CA ARG A 18 16.86 1.56 1.59
C ARG A 18 15.90 0.67 0.84
N GLU A 19 16.22 0.46 -0.43
CA GLU A 19 15.38 -0.42 -1.24
C GLU A 19 15.23 -1.80 -0.63
N GLU A 20 16.31 -2.34 -0.07
CA GLU A 20 16.20 -3.68 0.49
C GLU A 20 15.30 -3.71 1.72
N ASP A 21 15.24 -2.61 2.48
CA ASP A 21 14.30 -2.53 3.60
C ASP A 21 12.86 -2.59 3.11
N VAL A 22 12.60 -1.89 2.01
CA VAL A 22 11.26 -1.87 1.43
C VAL A 22 10.90 -3.25 0.90
N ARG A 23 11.84 -3.94 0.25
CA ARG A 23 11.58 -5.29 -0.25
C ARG A 23 11.26 -6.26 0.89
N LYS A 24 11.97 -6.12 2.01
CA LYS A 24 11.68 -6.94 3.19
C LYS A 24 10.29 -6.64 3.73
N LEU A 25 9.93 -5.37 3.77
CA LEU A 25 8.60 -4.97 4.19
C LEU A 25 7.54 -5.55 3.26
N ASP A 26 7.76 -5.45 1.95
CA ASP A 26 6.80 -5.99 0.99
C ASP A 26 6.58 -7.48 1.22
N ARG A 27 7.64 -8.23 1.50
CA ARG A 27 7.51 -9.67 1.77
C ARG A 27 6.76 -9.95 3.05
N ARG A 28 7.00 -9.15 4.10
CA ARG A 28 6.25 -9.31 5.35
C ARG A 28 4.77 -9.06 5.13
N ILE A 29 4.45 -8.02 4.35
CA ILE A 29 3.06 -7.72 4.05
C ILE A 29 2.44 -8.87 3.28
N ALA A 30 3.12 -9.35 2.24
CA ALA A 30 2.60 -10.44 1.43
C ALA A 30 2.32 -11.69 2.26
N SER A 31 3.14 -11.93 3.28
CA SER A 31 2.96 -13.08 4.16
C SER A 31 1.86 -12.88 5.19
N SER A 32 1.37 -11.67 5.33
CA SER A 32 0.40 -11.33 6.38
C SER A 32 -0.98 -11.05 5.82
N LEU A 33 -1.18 -11.21 4.53
CA LEU A 33 -2.44 -10.85 3.89
C LEU A 33 -3.57 -11.76 4.36
N ALA A 34 -4.75 -11.17 4.41
CA ALA A 34 -5.99 -11.91 4.61
C ALA A 34 -6.78 -11.85 3.31
N ASP A 35 -7.80 -12.70 3.20
CA ASP A 35 -8.51 -12.86 1.94
C ASP A 35 -9.18 -11.60 1.45
N ASP A 36 -9.52 -10.70 2.36
CA ASP A 36 -10.25 -9.48 2.02
C ASP A 36 -9.32 -8.28 1.80
N VAL A 37 -8.01 -8.50 1.76
CA VAL A 37 -7.05 -7.41 1.54
C VAL A 37 -6.11 -7.80 0.42
N ARG A 38 -5.92 -6.87 -0.51
CA ARG A 38 -4.92 -7.03 -1.57
C ARG A 38 -3.80 -6.03 -1.36
N TYR A 39 -2.59 -6.45 -1.62
CA TYR A 39 -1.43 -5.58 -1.53
C TYR A 39 -0.92 -5.33 -2.95
N LEU A 40 -0.87 -4.09 -3.35
CA LEU A 40 -0.55 -3.72 -4.73
C LEU A 40 0.87 -3.24 -4.90
N GLY A 41 1.62 -3.14 -3.82
CA GLY A 41 3.02 -2.77 -3.91
C GLY A 41 3.33 -1.51 -3.14
N SER A 42 4.55 -1.04 -3.29
CA SER A 42 5.03 0.12 -2.54
C SER A 42 5.79 1.07 -3.44
N VAL A 43 5.92 2.30 -2.98
CA VAL A 43 6.70 3.34 -3.63
C VAL A 43 7.65 3.93 -2.60
N LEU A 44 8.93 3.97 -2.93
CA LEU A 44 9.93 4.61 -2.08
C LEU A 44 10.25 5.98 -2.65
N ILE A 45 10.01 7.01 -1.86
CA ILE A 45 10.36 8.38 -2.21
C ILE A 45 11.59 8.74 -1.41
N ARG A 46 12.76 8.61 -2.05
CA ARG A 46 14.03 8.66 -1.35
C ARG A 46 14.29 10.00 -0.68
N ASP A 47 14.02 11.07 -1.40
CA ASP A 47 14.37 12.40 -0.90
C ASP A 47 13.59 12.73 0.37
N ASP A 48 12.36 12.23 0.46
CA ASP A 48 11.50 12.50 1.61
C ASP A 48 11.57 11.41 2.65
N GLU A 49 12.28 10.32 2.37
CA GLU A 49 12.37 9.17 3.28
C GLU A 49 10.98 8.64 3.62
N VAL A 50 10.15 8.52 2.60
CA VAL A 50 8.76 8.09 2.75
C VAL A 50 8.54 6.84 1.92
N VAL A 51 7.83 5.87 2.50
CA VAL A 51 7.39 4.68 1.79
C VAL A 51 5.87 4.69 1.80
N LEU A 52 5.30 4.50 0.62
CA LEU A 52 3.86 4.42 0.45
C LEU A 52 3.50 2.99 0.11
N CYS A 53 2.71 2.34 0.96
CA CYS A 53 2.26 0.97 0.74
C CYS A 53 0.81 0.99 0.29
N HIS A 54 0.52 0.40 -0.85
CA HIS A 54 -0.79 0.52 -1.48
C HIS A 54 -1.59 -0.76 -1.27
N PHE A 55 -2.77 -0.62 -0.66
CA PHE A 55 -3.67 -1.73 -0.35
C PHE A 55 -5.04 -1.50 -0.94
N GLU A 56 -5.76 -2.59 -1.17
CA GLU A 56 -7.20 -2.56 -1.44
C GLU A 56 -7.91 -3.38 -0.39
N GLY A 57 -9.03 -2.86 0.10
CA GLY A 57 -9.82 -3.51 1.12
C GLY A 57 -10.46 -2.46 2.00
N THR A 58 -11.04 -2.90 3.11
CA THR A 58 -11.58 -1.95 4.08
C THR A 58 -10.45 -1.42 4.94
N ALA A 59 -10.63 -0.22 5.49
CA ALA A 59 -9.63 0.38 6.34
C ALA A 59 -9.30 -0.51 7.53
N ASP A 60 -10.32 -1.10 8.15
CA ASP A 60 -10.10 -1.95 9.33
C ASP A 60 -9.32 -3.20 8.98
N ALA A 61 -9.65 -3.85 7.87
CA ALA A 61 -8.94 -5.05 7.45
C ALA A 61 -7.48 -4.73 7.12
N ILE A 62 -7.26 -3.59 6.45
CA ILE A 62 -5.90 -3.17 6.11
C ILE A 62 -5.10 -2.88 7.37
N ARG A 63 -5.71 -2.22 8.36
CA ARG A 63 -5.01 -1.96 9.62
C ARG A 63 -4.56 -3.24 10.29
N ARG A 64 -5.40 -4.26 10.26
CA ARG A 64 -5.03 -5.54 10.86
C ARG A 64 -3.85 -6.19 10.14
N VAL A 65 -3.84 -6.13 8.81
CA VAL A 65 -2.72 -6.65 8.04
C VAL A 65 -1.45 -5.85 8.35
N ALA A 66 -1.58 -4.53 8.38
CA ALA A 66 -0.43 -3.66 8.65
C ALA A 66 0.15 -3.92 10.02
N GLN A 67 -0.69 -4.16 11.02
CA GLN A 67 -0.21 -4.49 12.35
C GLN A 67 0.55 -5.81 12.35
N ARG A 68 -0.02 -6.83 11.71
CA ARG A 68 0.64 -8.14 11.64
C ARG A 68 1.98 -8.06 10.95
N ALA A 69 2.05 -7.29 9.88
CA ALA A 69 3.27 -7.16 9.10
C ALA A 69 4.24 -6.14 9.69
N ARG A 70 3.83 -5.45 10.76
CA ARG A 70 4.65 -4.42 11.40
C ARG A 70 5.01 -3.31 10.44
N VAL A 71 4.02 -2.84 9.70
CA VAL A 71 4.20 -1.70 8.82
C VAL A 71 4.32 -0.44 9.68
N PRO A 72 5.41 0.32 9.57
CA PRO A 72 5.61 1.49 10.43
C PRO A 72 4.89 2.72 9.87
N TYR A 73 3.60 2.61 9.62
CA TYR A 73 2.87 3.71 9.00
C TYR A 73 2.40 4.71 10.05
N GLU A 74 2.32 5.95 9.63
CA GLU A 74 1.80 7.02 10.48
C GLU A 74 0.40 7.40 10.08
N ARG A 75 0.08 7.28 8.79
CA ARG A 75 -1.25 7.61 8.30
C ARG A 75 -1.71 6.57 7.30
N LEU A 76 -2.99 6.29 7.33
CA LEU A 76 -3.63 5.46 6.32
C LEU A 76 -4.58 6.36 5.55
N LEU A 77 -4.28 6.59 4.28
CA LEU A 77 -4.97 7.59 3.48
C LEU A 77 -5.79 6.93 2.39
N ALA A 78 -7.05 7.33 2.27
CA ALA A 78 -7.86 6.88 1.15
C ALA A 78 -7.25 7.43 -0.14
N ALA A 79 -7.23 6.60 -1.17
CA ALA A 79 -6.56 6.93 -2.41
C ALA A 79 -7.41 6.53 -3.60
N THR A 80 -7.25 7.26 -4.69
CA THR A 80 -7.87 6.91 -5.96
C THR A 80 -6.75 6.76 -6.98
N VAL A 81 -6.78 5.65 -7.70
CA VAL A 81 -5.77 5.38 -8.71
C VAL A 81 -6.40 5.53 -10.08
N ASN A 82 -5.80 6.36 -10.91
CA ASN A 82 -6.23 6.55 -12.29
C ASN A 82 -5.24 5.86 -13.20
N SER A 83 -5.75 5.08 -14.14
CA SER A 83 -4.91 4.30 -15.03
C SER A 83 -4.98 4.84 -16.45
N LEU A 84 -3.87 5.39 -16.92
CA LEU A 84 -3.79 5.86 -18.31
C LEU A 84 -3.80 4.70 -19.28
N ALA A 85 -3.31 3.54 -18.87
CA ALA A 85 -3.30 2.37 -19.73
C ALA A 85 -4.71 1.96 -20.10
N GLU A 86 -5.64 2.04 -19.14
CA GLU A 86 -7.03 1.74 -19.42
C GLU A 86 -7.63 2.69 -20.41
N GLU A 87 -7.31 3.96 -20.26
CA GLU A 87 -7.84 4.95 -21.17
C GLU A 87 -7.39 4.70 -22.58
N ARG A 88 -6.15 4.30 -22.76
CA ARG A 88 -5.65 4.03 -24.09
C ARG A 88 -6.29 2.82 -24.73
N THR A 89 -6.62 1.82 -23.95
CA THR A 89 -7.21 0.61 -24.50
C THR A 89 -8.64 0.82 -24.92
N GLN A 90 -9.25 1.90 -24.53
CA GLN A 90 -10.62 2.20 -24.92
C GLN A 90 -10.72 2.87 -26.28
N ARG A 91 -9.62 3.16 -26.93
CA ARG A 91 -9.64 3.86 -28.18
C ARG A 91 -9.78 2.98 -29.39
#